data_6f89435298dc604cdccc8caf64866624
#
_entry.id   6f89435298dc604cdccc8caf64866624
#
_cell.length_a   1.000
_cell.length_b   1.000
_cell.length_c   1.000
_cell.angle_alpha   90.00
_cell.angle_beta   90.00
_cell.angle_gamma   90.00
#
_symmetry.space_group_name_H-M   'P 1'
#
loop_
_entity.id
_entity.type
_entity.pdbx_description
1 polymer ?
#
loop_
_entity_poly.entity_id
_entity_poly.type
_entity_poly.pdbx_seq_one_letter_code
_entity_poly.pdbx_strand_id
1 'polypeptide(L)'
;VSGTIHLVRHAETLFNVAGQLQGWCDSPLTERGERQAAALGERMRGVPLVAAFTSDLTRTRTTAAAALAGHPSLEAEPMVELREWHFGAFEGQPNASLWEPVFADHGYSYVPSSADWPRMTDAGLDSVLDAIHRHDPSGRADSGPTVRARVEAAIARFVPAAEHGDVLVVTHGAVLGSILRALDPAHRPQRGYPNCAIVTVTDGVIGEVDGSAATA
;
A
#
# COMPACT_ATOMS: atom_id res chain seq x y z
N VAL A 1 24.74 11.30 1.22
CA VAL A 1 23.37 11.67 1.66
C VAL A 1 22.45 10.93 0.73
N SER A 2 21.78 9.91 1.20
CA SER A 2 20.73 9.24 0.44
C SER A 2 19.46 10.13 0.42
N GLY A 3 18.71 10.07 -0.67
CA GLY A 3 17.42 10.73 -0.77
C GLY A 3 16.38 10.04 0.13
N THR A 4 15.22 10.65 0.24
CA THR A 4 14.07 10.13 0.97
C THR A 4 13.17 9.32 0.04
N ILE A 5 12.74 8.14 0.48
CA ILE A 5 11.70 7.36 -0.19
C ILE A 5 10.35 7.78 0.38
N HIS A 6 9.46 8.29 -0.47
CA HIS A 6 8.10 8.67 -0.13
C HIS A 6 7.16 7.54 -0.55
N LEU A 7 6.81 6.66 0.39
CA LEU A 7 5.85 5.57 0.19
C LEU A 7 4.43 6.09 0.37
N VAL A 8 3.58 5.93 -0.63
CA VAL A 8 2.22 6.51 -0.66
C VAL A 8 1.19 5.43 -0.93
N ARG A 9 0.13 5.37 -0.12
CA ARG A 9 -1.07 4.61 -0.45
C ARG A 9 -1.90 5.38 -1.49
N HIS A 10 -2.49 4.67 -2.46
CA HIS A 10 -3.41 5.25 -3.44
C HIS A 10 -4.56 6.04 -2.81
N ALA A 11 -5.16 6.96 -3.56
CA ALA A 11 -6.32 7.74 -3.17
C ALA A 11 -7.60 6.88 -3.03
N GLU A 12 -8.62 7.41 -2.35
CA GLU A 12 -9.88 6.71 -2.08
C GLU A 12 -10.60 6.28 -3.35
N THR A 13 -11.08 5.03 -3.35
CA THR A 13 -11.81 4.41 -4.46
C THR A 13 -13.23 4.06 -4.05
N LEU A 14 -14.10 3.78 -5.04
CA LEU A 14 -15.47 3.32 -4.79
C LEU A 14 -15.49 2.04 -3.93
N PHE A 15 -14.56 1.10 -4.13
CA PHE A 15 -14.47 -0.12 -3.32
C PHE A 15 -14.06 0.17 -1.89
N ASN A 16 -13.21 1.17 -1.63
CA ASN A 16 -12.88 1.58 -0.26
C ASN A 16 -14.14 2.04 0.48
N VAL A 17 -14.97 2.88 -0.15
CA VAL A 17 -16.21 3.38 0.44
C VAL A 17 -17.25 2.27 0.60
N ALA A 18 -17.35 1.36 -0.37
CA ALA A 18 -18.28 0.23 -0.31
C ALA A 18 -17.83 -0.88 0.65
N GLY A 19 -16.64 -0.80 1.25
CA GLY A 19 -16.10 -1.83 2.13
C GLY A 19 -15.85 -3.15 1.40
N GLN A 20 -15.37 -3.08 0.15
CA GLN A 20 -15.05 -4.22 -0.69
C GLN A 20 -13.54 -4.46 -0.75
N LEU A 21 -13.16 -5.73 -0.84
CA LEU A 21 -11.79 -6.16 -1.06
C LEU A 21 -11.30 -5.70 -2.43
N GLN A 22 -10.14 -5.07 -2.44
CA GLN A 22 -9.55 -4.50 -3.64
C GLN A 22 -8.06 -4.84 -3.67
N GLY A 23 -7.77 -6.06 -4.09
CA GLY A 23 -6.39 -6.50 -4.35
C GLY A 23 -5.99 -6.19 -5.79
N TRP A 24 -6.14 -7.16 -6.68
CA TRP A 24 -5.80 -6.99 -8.11
C TRP A 24 -6.98 -6.50 -8.95
N CYS A 25 -8.23 -6.64 -8.48
CA CYS A 25 -9.36 -5.95 -9.11
C CYS A 25 -9.23 -4.44 -8.89
N ASP A 26 -9.92 -3.65 -9.70
CA ASP A 26 -9.80 -2.20 -9.68
C ASP A 26 -11.17 -1.53 -9.64
N SER A 27 -11.22 -0.34 -9.08
CA SER A 27 -12.37 0.56 -9.13
C SER A 27 -11.88 2.01 -9.26
N PRO A 28 -12.67 2.91 -9.85
CA PRO A 28 -12.29 4.31 -10.02
C PRO A 28 -12.14 5.02 -8.68
N LEU A 29 -11.39 6.12 -8.69
CA LEU A 29 -11.36 7.04 -7.55
C LEU A 29 -12.75 7.63 -7.31
N THR A 30 -13.04 7.97 -6.06
CA THR A 30 -14.19 8.82 -5.73
C THR A 30 -13.84 10.29 -5.97
N GLU A 31 -14.83 11.18 -6.00
CA GLU A 31 -14.58 12.62 -6.03
C GLU A 31 -13.68 13.07 -4.86
N ARG A 32 -13.84 12.46 -3.69
CA ARG A 32 -12.94 12.68 -2.56
C ARG A 32 -11.54 12.16 -2.87
N GLY A 33 -11.42 10.98 -3.46
CA GLY A 33 -10.14 10.41 -3.90
C GLY A 33 -9.41 11.31 -4.89
N GLU A 34 -10.13 11.93 -5.83
CA GLU A 34 -9.54 12.90 -6.76
C GLU A 34 -9.00 14.14 -6.04
N ARG A 35 -9.74 14.67 -5.05
CA ARG A 35 -9.26 15.78 -4.22
C ARG A 35 -8.04 15.37 -3.38
N GLN A 36 -8.04 14.16 -2.79
CA GLN A 36 -6.89 13.63 -2.07
C GLN A 36 -5.65 13.52 -2.96
N ALA A 37 -5.81 13.00 -4.18
CA ALA A 37 -4.72 12.90 -5.14
C ALA A 37 -4.18 14.28 -5.55
N ALA A 38 -5.05 15.27 -5.74
CA ALA A 38 -4.65 16.65 -6.01
C ALA A 38 -3.89 17.27 -4.83
N ALA A 39 -4.37 17.09 -3.60
CA ALA A 39 -3.68 17.55 -2.39
C ALA A 39 -2.30 16.89 -2.21
N LEU A 40 -2.18 15.61 -2.56
CA LEU A 40 -0.88 14.92 -2.62
C LEU A 40 0.04 15.59 -3.63
N GLY A 41 -0.46 15.95 -4.81
CA GLY A 41 0.32 16.66 -5.85
C GLY A 41 0.88 18.01 -5.35
N GLU A 42 0.06 18.77 -4.62
CA GLU A 42 0.54 20.04 -4.01
C GLU A 42 1.67 19.79 -2.99
N ARG A 43 1.60 18.73 -2.21
CA ARG A 43 2.63 18.37 -1.24
C ARG A 43 3.92 17.89 -1.88
N MET A 44 3.83 17.17 -3.00
CA MET A 44 5.00 16.69 -3.74
C MET A 44 5.66 17.77 -4.59
N ARG A 45 5.00 18.89 -4.88
CA ARG A 45 5.47 19.94 -5.81
C ARG A 45 6.88 20.45 -5.51
N GLY A 46 7.25 20.59 -4.23
CA GLY A 46 8.57 21.10 -3.81
C GLY A 46 9.59 20.02 -3.46
N VAL A 47 9.23 18.74 -3.57
CA VAL A 47 10.13 17.62 -3.27
C VAL A 47 11.04 17.39 -4.48
N PRO A 48 12.37 17.31 -4.32
CA PRO A 48 13.31 17.16 -5.45
C PRO A 48 13.36 15.68 -5.93
N LEU A 49 12.22 15.19 -6.45
CA LEU A 49 12.11 13.82 -6.92
C LEU A 49 13.03 13.54 -8.11
N VAL A 50 13.79 12.45 -8.05
CA VAL A 50 14.64 11.95 -9.14
C VAL A 50 14.07 10.73 -9.85
N ALA A 51 13.16 9.98 -9.19
CA ALA A 51 12.47 8.83 -9.75
C ALA A 51 11.09 8.65 -9.12
N ALA A 52 10.20 7.99 -9.85
CA ALA A 52 8.89 7.61 -9.34
C ALA A 52 8.52 6.21 -9.80
N PHE A 53 7.90 5.44 -8.92
CA PHE A 53 7.40 4.08 -9.15
C PHE A 53 5.94 3.99 -8.72
N THR A 54 5.17 3.15 -9.41
CA THR A 54 3.77 2.93 -9.05
C THR A 54 3.37 1.48 -9.32
N SER A 55 2.42 0.95 -8.56
CA SER A 55 1.71 -0.24 -9.03
C SER A 55 1.06 0.05 -10.39
N ASP A 56 0.95 -0.96 -11.24
CA ASP A 56 0.37 -0.83 -12.59
C ASP A 56 -1.18 -0.77 -12.59
N LEU A 57 -1.84 -0.87 -11.41
CA LEU A 57 -3.29 -0.76 -11.28
C LEU A 57 -3.75 0.69 -11.46
N THR A 58 -4.96 0.89 -12.01
CA THR A 58 -5.46 2.21 -12.41
C THR A 58 -5.48 3.20 -11.25
N ARG A 59 -5.96 2.81 -10.07
CA ARG A 59 -6.04 3.68 -8.89
C ARG A 59 -4.68 4.24 -8.45
N THR A 60 -3.62 3.44 -8.48
CA THR A 60 -2.26 3.88 -8.14
C THR A 60 -1.66 4.74 -9.23
N ARG A 61 -1.84 4.39 -10.50
CA ARG A 61 -1.37 5.19 -11.64
C ARG A 61 -2.03 6.57 -11.66
N THR A 62 -3.34 6.66 -11.44
CA THR A 62 -4.06 7.93 -11.35
C THR A 62 -3.55 8.78 -10.17
N THR A 63 -3.34 8.15 -9.01
CA THR A 63 -2.75 8.83 -7.84
C THR A 63 -1.33 9.32 -8.11
N ALA A 64 -0.49 8.49 -8.74
CA ALA A 64 0.88 8.85 -9.09
C ALA A 64 0.95 10.00 -10.09
N ALA A 65 0.10 9.99 -11.12
CA ALA A 65 0.02 11.07 -12.10
C ALA A 65 -0.35 12.41 -11.45
N ALA A 66 -1.29 12.41 -10.49
CA ALA A 66 -1.62 13.61 -9.73
C ALA A 66 -0.47 14.06 -8.82
N ALA A 67 0.21 13.12 -8.15
CA ALA A 67 1.37 13.41 -7.31
C ALA A 67 2.52 14.05 -8.11
N LEU A 68 2.68 13.68 -9.39
CA LEU A 68 3.72 14.17 -10.28
C LEU A 68 3.31 15.41 -11.09
N ALA A 69 2.14 15.98 -10.88
CA ALA A 69 1.67 17.15 -11.64
C ALA A 69 2.64 18.36 -11.59
N GLY A 70 3.42 18.49 -10.52
CA GLY A 70 4.49 19.48 -10.36
C GLY A 70 5.86 19.08 -10.94
N HIS A 71 5.99 17.87 -11.51
CA HIS A 71 7.25 17.26 -11.97
C HIS A 71 7.15 16.82 -13.46
N PRO A 72 7.03 17.75 -14.42
CA PRO A 72 6.71 17.42 -15.82
C PRO A 72 7.76 16.57 -16.54
N SER A 73 8.97 16.45 -15.99
CA SER A 73 10.05 15.62 -16.51
C SER A 73 10.06 14.19 -15.97
N LEU A 74 9.19 13.87 -15.00
CA LEU A 74 9.09 12.55 -14.39
C LEU A 74 7.81 11.84 -14.79
N GLU A 75 7.94 10.55 -15.08
CA GLU A 75 6.84 9.61 -15.23
C GLU A 75 7.04 8.47 -14.23
N ALA A 76 5.96 8.01 -13.60
CA ALA A 76 6.05 6.88 -12.67
C ALA A 76 6.18 5.57 -13.44
N GLU A 77 7.24 4.81 -13.18
CA GLU A 77 7.45 3.46 -13.74
C GLU A 77 6.42 2.50 -13.13
N PRO A 78 5.58 1.84 -13.98
CA PRO A 78 4.61 0.87 -13.47
C PRO A 78 5.30 -0.46 -13.13
N MET A 79 5.01 -0.98 -11.96
CA MET A 79 5.58 -2.23 -11.42
C MET A 79 4.49 -3.17 -10.92
N VAL A 80 4.46 -4.41 -11.44
CA VAL A 80 3.55 -5.46 -10.96
C VAL A 80 3.89 -5.88 -9.52
N GLU A 81 5.13 -5.72 -9.12
CA GLU A 81 5.65 -6.02 -7.80
C GLU A 81 5.04 -5.12 -6.71
N LEU A 82 4.55 -3.93 -7.07
CA LEU A 82 3.88 -2.99 -6.18
C LEU A 82 2.36 -3.20 -6.08
N ARG A 83 1.77 -4.18 -6.80
CA ARG A 83 0.35 -4.52 -6.65
C ARG A 83 0.00 -4.92 -5.23
N GLU A 84 -1.24 -4.64 -4.81
CA GLU A 84 -1.79 -5.11 -3.54
C GLU A 84 -1.73 -6.64 -3.44
N TRP A 85 -1.95 -7.20 -2.25
CA TRP A 85 -2.13 -8.63 -2.08
C TRP A 85 -3.26 -9.11 -3.00
N HIS A 86 -3.06 -10.25 -3.63
CA HIS A 86 -4.11 -10.89 -4.42
C HIS A 86 -5.03 -11.69 -3.48
N PHE A 87 -6.31 -11.36 -3.47
CA PHE A 87 -7.28 -12.01 -2.58
C PHE A 87 -8.04 -13.19 -3.21
N GLY A 88 -7.62 -13.68 -4.37
CA GLY A 88 -8.21 -14.84 -5.01
C GLY A 88 -9.67 -14.64 -5.38
N ALA A 89 -10.53 -15.58 -4.98
CA ALA A 89 -11.98 -15.51 -5.22
C ALA A 89 -12.69 -14.43 -4.38
N PHE A 90 -12.01 -13.82 -3.41
CA PHE A 90 -12.56 -12.75 -2.59
C PHE A 90 -12.45 -11.36 -3.24
N GLU A 91 -11.76 -11.23 -4.37
CA GLU A 91 -11.66 -9.96 -5.10
C GLU A 91 -13.05 -9.35 -5.36
N GLY A 92 -13.26 -8.09 -4.94
CA GLY A 92 -14.53 -7.38 -5.07
C GLY A 92 -15.62 -7.79 -4.08
N GLN A 93 -15.40 -8.81 -3.24
CA GLN A 93 -16.34 -9.23 -2.21
C GLN A 93 -16.32 -8.26 -1.02
N PRO A 94 -17.38 -8.24 -0.17
CA PRO A 94 -17.35 -7.51 1.10
C PRO A 94 -16.13 -7.90 1.94
N ASN A 95 -15.52 -6.93 2.61
CA ASN A 95 -14.35 -7.16 3.47
C ASN A 95 -14.60 -8.27 4.52
N ALA A 96 -15.79 -8.34 5.09
CA ALA A 96 -16.16 -9.34 6.08
C ALA A 96 -16.03 -10.78 5.55
N SER A 97 -16.32 -11.02 4.25
CA SER A 97 -16.24 -12.34 3.64
C SER A 97 -14.87 -13.01 3.77
N LEU A 98 -13.81 -12.23 3.77
CA LEU A 98 -12.44 -12.71 3.96
C LEU A 98 -11.97 -12.55 5.40
N TRP A 99 -12.19 -11.35 5.98
CA TRP A 99 -11.57 -11.03 7.26
C TRP A 99 -12.20 -11.75 8.45
N GLU A 100 -13.50 -12.10 8.41
CA GLU A 100 -14.13 -12.89 9.48
C GLU A 100 -13.43 -14.24 9.69
N PRO A 101 -13.26 -15.11 8.67
CA PRO A 101 -12.56 -16.38 8.86
C PRO A 101 -11.06 -16.19 9.16
N VAL A 102 -10.38 -15.23 8.56
CA VAL A 102 -8.95 -14.97 8.83
C VAL A 102 -8.73 -14.51 10.27
N PHE A 103 -9.58 -13.62 10.80
CA PHE A 103 -9.52 -13.20 12.21
C PHE A 103 -9.80 -14.36 13.15
N ALA A 104 -10.80 -15.21 12.83
CA ALA A 104 -11.14 -16.39 13.62
C ALA A 104 -9.97 -17.40 13.71
N ASP A 105 -9.23 -17.62 12.63
CA ASP A 105 -8.01 -18.45 12.63
C ASP A 105 -6.96 -17.97 13.65
N HIS A 106 -6.94 -16.67 13.93
CA HIS A 106 -6.00 -16.05 14.88
C HIS A 106 -6.62 -15.81 16.28
N GLY A 107 -7.85 -16.30 16.51
CA GLY A 107 -8.53 -16.19 17.81
C GLY A 107 -9.18 -14.83 18.08
N TYR A 108 -9.43 -14.04 17.04
CA TYR A 108 -10.05 -12.71 17.12
C TYR A 108 -11.40 -12.66 16.40
N SER A 109 -12.19 -11.63 16.68
CA SER A 109 -13.39 -11.29 15.91
C SER A 109 -13.12 -10.12 14.99
N TYR A 110 -13.50 -10.25 13.72
CA TYR A 110 -13.38 -9.15 12.78
C TYR A 110 -14.39 -8.04 13.08
N VAL A 111 -13.90 -6.84 13.27
CA VAL A 111 -14.68 -5.61 13.28
C VAL A 111 -13.95 -4.61 12.38
N PRO A 112 -14.63 -3.94 11.44
CA PRO A 112 -14.02 -2.84 10.69
C PRO A 112 -13.36 -1.85 11.66
N SER A 113 -12.13 -1.44 11.44
CA SER A 113 -11.33 -0.62 12.37
C SER A 113 -10.90 -1.30 13.68
N SER A 114 -10.92 -2.63 13.75
CA SER A 114 -10.51 -3.38 14.94
C SER A 114 -9.10 -3.01 15.43
N ALA A 115 -8.98 -2.80 16.76
CA ALA A 115 -7.68 -2.66 17.43
C ALA A 115 -6.86 -3.96 17.42
N ASP A 116 -7.44 -5.08 16.96
CA ASP A 116 -6.76 -6.38 16.91
C ASP A 116 -5.90 -6.58 15.66
N TRP A 117 -6.02 -5.70 14.64
CA TRP A 117 -5.14 -5.73 13.47
C TRP A 117 -3.65 -5.79 13.81
N PRO A 118 -3.10 -4.91 14.66
CA PRO A 118 -1.71 -5.00 15.08
C PRO A 118 -1.39 -6.35 15.73
N ARG A 119 -2.26 -6.84 16.63
CA ARG A 119 -2.07 -8.13 17.32
C ARG A 119 -2.09 -9.32 16.36
N MET A 120 -3.03 -9.34 15.41
CA MET A 120 -3.09 -10.39 14.39
C MET A 120 -1.82 -10.44 13.54
N THR A 121 -1.24 -9.28 13.25
CA THR A 121 0.00 -9.18 12.46
C THR A 121 1.27 -9.30 13.29
N ASP A 122 1.22 -9.36 14.62
CA ASP A 122 2.39 -9.52 15.50
C ASP A 122 3.09 -10.86 15.28
N ALA A 123 2.35 -11.92 14.97
CA ALA A 123 2.91 -13.22 14.59
C ALA A 123 3.61 -13.24 13.21
N GLY A 124 3.55 -12.12 12.48
CA GLY A 124 4.10 -11.97 11.14
C GLY A 124 3.01 -11.91 10.05
N LEU A 125 3.28 -11.17 9.00
CA LEU A 125 2.35 -11.04 7.87
C LEU A 125 2.15 -12.36 7.11
N ASP A 126 3.14 -13.25 7.10
CA ASP A 126 3.05 -14.56 6.46
C ASP A 126 1.88 -15.38 7.02
N SER A 127 1.67 -15.37 8.35
CA SER A 127 0.56 -16.09 8.98
C SER A 127 -0.79 -15.61 8.48
N VAL A 128 -0.95 -14.30 8.30
CA VAL A 128 -2.18 -13.69 7.77
C VAL A 128 -2.36 -14.07 6.30
N LEU A 129 -1.31 -13.94 5.49
CA LEU A 129 -1.35 -14.28 4.05
C LEU A 129 -1.64 -15.77 3.83
N ASP A 130 -1.03 -16.64 4.63
CA ASP A 130 -1.28 -18.08 4.54
C ASP A 130 -2.71 -18.44 4.98
N ALA A 131 -3.29 -17.69 5.94
CA ALA A 131 -4.71 -17.84 6.28
C ALA A 131 -5.61 -17.41 5.11
N ILE A 132 -5.33 -16.28 4.46
CA ILE A 132 -6.04 -15.83 3.26
C ILE A 132 -5.97 -16.91 2.17
N HIS A 133 -4.77 -17.42 1.90
CA HIS A 133 -4.54 -18.45 0.88
C HIS A 133 -5.33 -19.75 1.18
N ARG A 134 -5.36 -20.17 2.46
CA ARG A 134 -6.13 -21.37 2.87
C ARG A 134 -7.64 -21.20 2.68
N HIS A 135 -8.16 -20.00 2.93
CA HIS A 135 -9.60 -19.72 2.79
C HIS A 135 -10.03 -19.44 1.35
N ASP A 136 -9.09 -19.20 0.42
CA ASP A 136 -9.41 -18.94 -0.97
C ASP A 136 -9.76 -20.23 -1.73
N PRO A 137 -11.04 -20.43 -2.13
CA PRO A 137 -11.45 -21.63 -2.86
C PRO A 137 -10.86 -21.72 -4.28
N SER A 138 -10.32 -20.62 -4.81
CA SER A 138 -9.71 -20.59 -6.15
C SER A 138 -8.22 -20.95 -6.15
N GLY A 139 -7.57 -20.94 -4.98
CA GLY A 139 -6.15 -21.17 -4.83
C GLY A 139 -5.26 -20.10 -5.48
N ARG A 140 -5.81 -18.92 -5.83
CA ARG A 140 -5.10 -17.84 -6.51
C ARG A 140 -4.65 -16.71 -5.58
N ALA A 141 -5.14 -16.70 -4.33
CA ALA A 141 -4.70 -15.70 -3.36
C ALA A 141 -3.20 -15.83 -3.08
N ASP A 142 -2.55 -14.69 -2.85
CA ASP A 142 -1.12 -14.67 -2.51
C ASP A 142 -0.85 -15.42 -1.19
N SER A 143 0.27 -16.14 -1.16
CA SER A 143 0.84 -16.70 0.07
C SER A 143 1.91 -15.77 0.64
N GLY A 144 2.32 -15.99 1.89
CA GLY A 144 3.40 -15.23 2.53
C GLY A 144 4.69 -15.19 1.69
N PRO A 145 5.22 -16.34 1.25
CA PRO A 145 6.42 -16.38 0.38
C PRO A 145 6.25 -15.61 -0.94
N THR A 146 5.05 -15.65 -1.56
CA THR A 146 4.78 -14.95 -2.82
C THR A 146 4.87 -13.43 -2.63
N VAL A 147 4.21 -12.90 -1.60
CA VAL A 147 4.24 -11.45 -1.31
C VAL A 147 5.65 -11.00 -0.93
N ARG A 148 6.37 -11.79 -0.12
CA ARG A 148 7.73 -11.46 0.30
C ARG A 148 8.67 -11.34 -0.90
N ALA A 149 8.68 -12.33 -1.80
CA ALA A 149 9.53 -12.29 -3.01
C ALA A 149 9.20 -11.09 -3.90
N ARG A 150 7.91 -10.75 -4.04
CA ARG A 150 7.44 -9.60 -4.81
C ARG A 150 7.88 -8.26 -4.18
N VAL A 151 7.73 -8.14 -2.87
CA VAL A 151 8.17 -6.95 -2.11
C VAL A 151 9.69 -6.77 -2.17
N GLU A 152 10.48 -7.84 -2.02
CA GLU A 152 11.93 -7.80 -2.14
C GLU A 152 12.37 -7.34 -3.54
N ALA A 153 11.70 -7.83 -4.59
CA ALA A 153 11.96 -7.40 -5.96
C ALA A 153 11.64 -5.90 -6.17
N ALA A 154 10.53 -5.42 -5.58
CA ALA A 154 10.19 -3.99 -5.64
C ALA A 154 11.25 -3.13 -4.92
N ILE A 155 11.65 -3.51 -3.70
CA ILE A 155 12.67 -2.81 -2.90
C ILE A 155 13.99 -2.73 -3.67
N ALA A 156 14.41 -3.82 -4.32
CA ALA A 156 15.64 -3.87 -5.11
C ALA A 156 15.63 -2.90 -6.31
N ARG A 157 14.46 -2.38 -6.71
CA ARG A 157 14.34 -1.38 -7.78
C ARG A 157 14.37 0.04 -7.25
N PHE A 158 13.56 0.38 -6.25
CA PHE A 158 13.42 1.77 -5.83
C PHE A 158 14.45 2.22 -4.77
N VAL A 159 14.98 1.32 -3.94
CA VAL A 159 15.99 1.70 -2.93
C VAL A 159 17.29 2.22 -3.56
N PRO A 160 17.88 1.56 -4.59
CA PRO A 160 19.06 2.13 -5.25
C PRO A 160 18.79 3.48 -5.93
N ALA A 161 17.58 3.74 -6.41
CA ALA A 161 17.24 5.04 -6.98
C ALA A 161 17.33 6.17 -5.94
N ALA A 162 17.04 5.87 -4.67
CA ALA A 162 17.13 6.83 -3.57
C ALA A 162 18.58 7.23 -3.21
N GLU A 163 19.60 6.54 -3.71
CA GLU A 163 20.99 6.98 -3.60
C GLU A 163 21.28 8.26 -4.40
N HIS A 164 20.42 8.56 -5.38
CA HIS A 164 20.57 9.70 -6.28
C HIS A 164 19.67 10.90 -5.95
N GLY A 165 18.72 10.75 -5.01
CA GLY A 165 17.76 11.78 -4.59
C GLY A 165 16.43 11.19 -4.14
N ASP A 166 15.45 12.04 -3.94
CA ASP A 166 14.15 11.61 -3.42
C ASP A 166 13.36 10.77 -4.45
N VAL A 167 12.67 9.76 -3.95
CA VAL A 167 11.92 8.79 -4.76
C VAL A 167 10.47 8.73 -4.29
N LEU A 168 9.52 8.77 -5.24
CA LEU A 168 8.11 8.53 -4.99
C LEU A 168 7.77 7.07 -5.29
N VAL A 169 7.04 6.39 -4.39
CA VAL A 169 6.50 5.04 -4.61
C VAL A 169 5.02 5.03 -4.26
N VAL A 170 4.14 4.89 -5.25
CA VAL A 170 2.69 4.81 -5.03
C VAL A 170 2.22 3.36 -5.08
N THR A 171 1.65 2.89 -3.99
CA THR A 171 1.24 1.50 -3.81
C THR A 171 -0.08 1.38 -3.02
N HIS A 172 -0.30 0.31 -2.32
CA HIS A 172 -1.53 -0.06 -1.63
C HIS A 172 -1.31 -0.23 -0.12
N GLY A 173 -2.39 -0.41 0.63
CA GLY A 173 -2.32 -0.42 2.09
C GLY A 173 -1.53 -1.58 2.66
N ALA A 174 -1.82 -2.82 2.24
CA ALA A 174 -1.19 -3.99 2.82
C ALA A 174 0.25 -4.17 2.30
N VAL A 175 0.49 -3.92 1.01
CA VAL A 175 1.86 -3.97 0.44
C VAL A 175 2.75 -2.87 1.00
N LEU A 176 2.23 -1.67 1.27
CA LEU A 176 2.99 -0.63 1.95
C LEU A 176 3.47 -1.11 3.32
N GLY A 177 2.58 -1.74 4.11
CA GLY A 177 2.96 -2.37 5.37
C GLY A 177 3.98 -3.49 5.21
N SER A 178 3.86 -4.28 4.13
CA SER A 178 4.83 -5.35 3.80
C SER A 178 6.21 -4.78 3.47
N ILE A 179 6.27 -3.71 2.67
CA ILE A 179 7.52 -3.00 2.34
C ILE A 179 8.18 -2.46 3.60
N LEU A 180 7.44 -1.76 4.46
CA LEU A 180 8.00 -1.18 5.68
C LEU A 180 8.55 -2.27 6.63
N ARG A 181 7.88 -3.42 6.75
CA ARG A 181 8.39 -4.55 7.54
C ARG A 181 9.59 -5.26 6.90
N ALA A 182 9.70 -5.25 5.59
CA ALA A 182 10.88 -5.77 4.91
C ALA A 182 12.10 -4.87 5.12
N LEU A 183 11.89 -3.53 5.19
CA LEU A 183 12.93 -2.55 5.48
C LEU A 183 13.30 -2.51 6.97
N ASP A 184 12.33 -2.65 7.86
CA ASP A 184 12.51 -2.77 9.31
C ASP A 184 11.59 -3.86 9.88
N PRO A 185 12.10 -5.05 10.19
CA PRO A 185 11.30 -6.13 10.77
C PRO A 185 10.66 -5.82 12.12
N ALA A 186 11.12 -4.78 12.81
CA ALA A 186 10.53 -4.31 14.08
C ALA A 186 9.36 -3.32 13.85
N HIS A 187 9.17 -2.84 12.63
CA HIS A 187 8.10 -1.88 12.32
C HIS A 187 6.71 -2.46 12.63
N ARG A 188 5.95 -1.75 13.46
CA ARG A 188 4.58 -2.09 13.88
C ARG A 188 3.70 -0.87 13.75
N PRO A 189 2.92 -0.75 12.68
CA PRO A 189 2.01 0.37 12.51
C PRO A 189 0.91 0.29 13.60
N GLN A 190 0.69 1.38 14.32
CA GLN A 190 -0.37 1.45 15.33
C GLN A 190 -1.78 1.48 14.71
N ARG A 191 -1.88 1.91 13.46
CA ARG A 191 -3.11 1.98 12.66
C ARG A 191 -2.78 1.66 11.21
N GLY A 192 -3.80 1.31 10.41
CA GLY A 192 -3.64 1.18 8.97
C GLY A 192 -3.25 2.51 8.31
N TYR A 193 -2.80 2.44 7.08
CA TYR A 193 -2.40 3.63 6.30
C TYR A 193 -3.65 4.24 5.63
N PRO A 194 -4.06 5.49 5.93
CA PRO A 194 -5.14 6.18 5.22
C PRO A 194 -4.84 6.32 3.71
N ASN A 195 -5.88 6.52 2.90
CA ASN A 195 -5.68 6.84 1.48
C ASN A 195 -4.86 8.14 1.34
N CYS A 196 -3.94 8.18 0.39
CA CYS A 196 -2.95 9.25 0.20
C CYS A 196 -2.04 9.53 1.42
N ALA A 197 -1.99 8.62 2.41
CA ALA A 197 -0.98 8.73 3.46
C ALA A 197 0.42 8.55 2.87
N ILE A 198 1.36 9.35 3.39
CA ILE A 198 2.78 9.28 3.05
C ILE A 198 3.53 8.72 4.25
N VAL A 199 4.40 7.74 4.01
CA VAL A 199 5.40 7.30 4.97
C VAL A 199 6.77 7.50 4.33
N THR A 200 7.63 8.24 4.99
CA THR A 200 8.99 8.49 4.50
C THR A 200 9.97 7.46 5.05
N VAL A 201 10.96 7.10 4.24
CA VAL A 201 12.12 6.33 4.71
C VAL A 201 13.38 7.09 4.30
N THR A 202 14.17 7.52 5.29
CA THR A 202 15.40 8.27 5.09
C THR A 202 16.53 7.62 5.88
N ASP A 203 17.63 7.27 5.22
CA ASP A 203 18.77 6.56 5.83
C ASP A 203 18.35 5.29 6.61
N GLY A 204 17.34 4.57 6.12
CA GLY A 204 16.78 3.37 6.76
C GLY A 204 15.84 3.64 7.93
N VAL A 205 15.60 4.90 8.27
CA VAL A 205 14.67 5.30 9.34
C VAL A 205 13.28 5.54 8.77
N ILE A 206 12.28 4.82 9.28
CA ILE A 206 10.88 4.97 8.91
C ILE A 206 10.29 6.15 9.71
N GLY A 207 9.76 7.14 9.00
CA GLY A 207 9.06 8.29 9.57
C GLY A 207 7.63 7.98 10.02
N GLU A 208 6.98 8.97 10.63
CA GLU A 208 5.57 8.88 11.00
C GLU A 208 4.65 8.84 9.77
N VAL A 209 3.46 8.27 9.96
CA VAL A 209 2.42 8.25 8.91
C VAL A 209 1.80 9.63 8.79
N ASP A 210 2.04 10.30 7.68
CA ASP A 210 1.41 11.58 7.37
C ASP A 210 0.12 11.38 6.56
N GLY A 211 -1.01 11.52 7.21
CA GLY A 211 -2.34 11.41 6.62
C GLY A 211 -2.98 12.74 6.22
N SER A 212 -2.24 13.84 6.15
CA SER A 212 -2.82 15.17 5.91
C SER A 212 -3.56 15.29 4.56
N ALA A 213 -3.09 14.62 3.51
CA ALA A 213 -3.80 14.57 2.23
C ALA A 213 -5.08 13.70 2.28
N ALA A 214 -5.21 12.80 3.24
CA ALA A 214 -6.40 11.94 3.39
C ALA A 214 -7.65 12.71 3.82
N THR A 215 -7.50 13.89 4.36
CA THR A 215 -8.60 14.72 4.88
C THR A 215 -9.15 15.72 3.87
N ALA A 216 -8.58 15.78 2.66
CA ALA A 216 -8.97 16.69 1.59
C ALA A 216 -10.33 16.36 0.95
#